data_ef1ecbf1dd2c6878029706ce833124c0
#
_entry.id   ef1ecbf1dd2c6878029706ce833124c0
#
_cell.length_a   1.000
_cell.length_b   1.000
_cell.length_c   1.000
_cell.angle_alpha   90.00
_cell.angle_beta   90.00
_cell.angle_gamma   90.00
#
_symmetry.space_group_name_H-M   'P 1'
#
loop_
_entity.id
_entity.type
_entity.pdbx_description
1 polymer ?
#
loop_
_entity_poly.entity_id
_entity_poly.type
_entity_poly.pdbx_seq_one_letter_code
_entity_poly.pdbx_strand_id
1 'polypeptide(L)'
;MREIPASQLREGILRMLSDKSKLRTLLLSDDLDIRHKLQNILITISMAGCAASVVISFATQMSLAGNLASLLGLLTLFLAFYLSVIRKKKEAASYLITIAVNLVLFPLMYMLNGGVYSGMPLWLAFGLVFPWFAMDGARCCVMFALDLIAALGCLAVQMFFPELILLPEGDLTKMAVLDVAQVMVTVPVMIGLTVKYQSVVFKRQQRKMEQQEKKLLEAMRTADRANEAKTSFLASMSHEIRTPINAVLGMDEMILRESSDESILSYAANIQSAGHSLLSVINDILDLSKLQA
;
A
#
# COMPACT_ATOMS: atom_id res chain seq x y z
N MET A 1 -30.55 -5.66 8.14
CA MET A 1 -29.35 -5.06 8.77
C MET A 1 -29.76 -4.61 10.17
N ARG A 2 -29.28 -5.28 11.22
CA ARG A 2 -29.59 -4.86 12.61
C ARG A 2 -28.72 -3.64 12.94
N GLU A 3 -29.36 -2.54 13.26
CA GLU A 3 -28.66 -1.35 13.77
C GLU A 3 -28.04 -1.67 15.13
N ILE A 4 -26.73 -1.57 15.22
CA ILE A 4 -25.99 -1.72 16.48
C ILE A 4 -26.27 -0.45 17.31
N PRO A 5 -26.77 -0.54 18.55
CA PRO A 5 -27.05 0.63 19.35
C PRO A 5 -25.78 1.44 19.64
N ALA A 6 -25.90 2.76 19.58
CA ALA A 6 -24.77 3.70 19.71
C ALA A 6 -23.95 3.52 20.99
N SER A 7 -24.56 3.03 22.08
CA SER A 7 -23.86 2.69 23.33
C SER A 7 -22.88 1.51 23.17
N GLN A 8 -23.26 0.46 22.45
CA GLN A 8 -22.36 -0.68 22.19
C GLN A 8 -21.23 -0.31 21.24
N LEU A 9 -21.49 0.59 20.29
CA LEU A 9 -20.45 1.12 19.39
C LEU A 9 -19.41 1.93 20.19
N ARG A 10 -19.88 2.76 21.13
CA ARG A 10 -19.02 3.60 21.99
C ARG A 10 -18.13 2.76 22.91
N GLU A 11 -18.69 1.76 23.59
CA GLU A 11 -17.91 0.86 24.44
C GLU A 11 -16.92 0.00 23.64
N GLY A 12 -17.33 -0.46 22.47
CA GLY A 12 -16.46 -1.20 21.54
C GLY A 12 -15.25 -0.36 21.10
N ILE A 13 -15.45 0.91 20.72
CA ILE A 13 -14.41 1.84 20.33
C ILE A 13 -13.46 2.15 21.50
N LEU A 14 -13.99 2.42 22.70
CA LEU A 14 -13.18 2.70 23.88
C LEU A 14 -12.33 1.50 24.33
N ARG A 15 -12.86 0.29 24.29
CA ARG A 15 -12.10 -0.96 24.54
C ARG A 15 -11.04 -1.23 23.46
N MET A 16 -11.33 -0.90 22.19
CA MET A 16 -10.38 -1.01 21.09
C MET A 16 -9.20 -0.04 21.22
N LEU A 17 -9.47 1.21 21.65
CA LEU A 17 -8.44 2.23 21.83
C LEU A 17 -7.55 1.97 23.05
N SER A 18 -8.03 1.25 24.07
CA SER A 18 -7.26 0.89 25.27
C SER A 18 -6.30 -0.29 25.04
N ASP A 19 -6.53 -1.13 24.03
CA ASP A 19 -5.71 -2.31 23.72
C ASP A 19 -4.71 -2.00 22.61
N LYS A 20 -3.45 -1.70 22.98
CA LYS A 20 -2.36 -1.39 22.03
C LYS A 20 -2.15 -2.45 20.94
N SER A 21 -2.45 -3.72 21.23
CA SER A 21 -2.29 -4.81 20.27
C SER A 21 -3.39 -4.77 19.20
N LYS A 22 -4.62 -4.51 19.59
CA LYS A 22 -5.78 -4.39 18.70
C LYS A 22 -5.71 -3.12 17.85
N LEU A 23 -5.29 -1.98 18.45
CA LEU A 23 -5.10 -0.75 17.70
C LEU A 23 -4.02 -0.93 16.62
N ARG A 24 -2.92 -1.61 16.95
CA ARG A 24 -1.85 -1.90 16.00
C ARG A 24 -2.33 -2.80 14.85
N THR A 25 -3.12 -3.84 15.13
CA THR A 25 -3.67 -4.72 14.09
C THR A 25 -4.66 -3.97 13.18
N LEU A 26 -5.50 -3.08 13.73
CA LEU A 26 -6.43 -2.26 12.96
C LEU A 26 -5.72 -1.25 12.04
N LEU A 27 -4.74 -0.53 12.56
CA LEU A 27 -4.01 0.50 11.80
C LEU A 27 -3.09 -0.09 10.73
N LEU A 28 -2.53 -1.29 10.98
CA LEU A 28 -1.50 -1.94 10.17
C LEU A 28 -1.93 -3.31 9.62
N SER A 29 -3.24 -3.56 9.51
CA SER A 29 -3.78 -4.79 8.94
C SER A 29 -3.09 -5.13 7.60
N ASP A 30 -2.74 -6.40 7.39
CA ASP A 30 -2.03 -6.83 6.18
C ASP A 30 -2.87 -6.65 4.90
N ASP A 31 -4.19 -6.59 5.04
CA ASP A 31 -5.14 -6.35 3.93
C ASP A 31 -5.12 -4.90 3.40
N LEU A 32 -4.51 -3.96 4.13
CA LEU A 32 -4.50 -2.55 3.75
C LEU A 32 -3.28 -2.24 2.90
N ASP A 33 -3.50 -1.42 1.87
CA ASP A 33 -2.43 -0.79 1.11
C ASP A 33 -1.51 0.06 2.02
N ILE A 34 -0.24 0.22 1.64
CA ILE A 34 0.76 0.97 2.40
C ILE A 34 0.30 2.40 2.68
N ARG A 35 -0.23 3.06 1.68
CA ARG A 35 -0.72 4.44 1.82
C ARG A 35 -1.90 4.55 2.78
N HIS A 36 -2.79 3.55 2.78
CA HIS A 36 -3.87 3.50 3.75
C HIS A 36 -3.34 3.34 5.19
N LYS A 37 -2.31 2.50 5.38
CA LYS A 37 -1.63 2.36 6.67
C LYS A 37 -0.99 3.67 7.13
N LEU A 38 -0.31 4.37 6.22
CA LEU A 38 0.31 5.66 6.51
C LEU A 38 -0.72 6.73 6.85
N GLN A 39 -1.81 6.79 6.09
CA GLN A 39 -2.92 7.69 6.36
C GLN A 39 -3.55 7.43 7.74
N ASN A 40 -3.82 6.17 8.09
CA ASN A 40 -4.38 5.81 9.40
C ASN A 40 -3.47 6.28 10.55
N ILE A 41 -2.16 6.11 10.38
CA ILE A 41 -1.17 6.58 11.36
C ILE A 41 -1.19 8.12 11.45
N LEU A 42 -1.19 8.80 10.31
CA LEU A 42 -1.22 10.26 10.26
C LEU A 42 -2.48 10.82 10.93
N ILE A 43 -3.66 10.27 10.63
CA ILE A 43 -4.92 10.65 11.29
C ILE A 43 -4.83 10.45 12.81
N THR A 44 -4.31 9.30 13.25
CA THR A 44 -4.19 9.00 14.69
C THR A 44 -3.26 9.98 15.41
N ILE A 45 -2.13 10.31 14.80
CA ILE A 45 -1.18 11.29 15.33
C ILE A 45 -1.80 12.70 15.35
N SER A 46 -2.51 13.08 14.26
CA SER A 46 -3.21 14.36 14.16
C SER A 46 -4.32 14.50 15.21
N MET A 47 -5.07 13.42 15.49
CA MET A 47 -6.05 13.40 16.57
C MET A 47 -5.41 13.66 17.93
N ALA A 48 -4.29 13.00 18.23
CA ALA A 48 -3.59 13.20 19.49
C ALA A 48 -3.04 14.63 19.64
N GLY A 49 -2.45 15.19 18.57
CA GLY A 49 -1.97 16.56 18.52
C GLY A 49 -3.11 17.58 18.67
N CYS A 50 -4.23 17.38 17.96
CA CYS A 50 -5.40 18.24 18.05
C CYS A 50 -6.04 18.18 19.44
N ALA A 51 -6.11 17.00 20.07
CA ALA A 51 -6.62 16.86 21.43
C ALA A 51 -5.75 17.63 22.44
N ALA A 52 -4.42 17.54 22.31
CA ALA A 52 -3.50 18.33 23.14
C ALA A 52 -3.70 19.83 22.92
N SER A 53 -3.85 20.30 21.68
CA SER A 53 -4.13 21.70 21.36
C SER A 53 -5.44 22.19 21.94
N VAL A 54 -6.50 21.39 21.89
CA VAL A 54 -7.78 21.72 22.53
C VAL A 54 -7.62 21.93 24.03
N VAL A 55 -6.93 21.01 24.74
CA VAL A 55 -6.70 21.13 26.18
C VAL A 55 -5.94 22.41 26.52
N ILE A 56 -4.90 22.74 25.75
CA ILE A 56 -4.09 23.96 25.97
C ILE A 56 -4.90 25.21 25.63
N SER A 57 -5.68 25.22 24.56
CA SER A 57 -6.55 26.35 24.18
C SER A 57 -7.56 26.70 25.28
N PHE A 58 -8.15 25.68 25.92
CA PHE A 58 -9.02 25.91 27.09
C PHE A 58 -8.26 26.43 28.31
N ALA A 59 -7.04 25.92 28.57
CA ALA A 59 -6.22 26.36 29.68
C ALA A 59 -5.67 27.80 29.52
N THR A 60 -5.44 28.22 28.28
CA THR A 60 -4.96 29.58 27.95
C THR A 60 -6.07 30.61 27.74
N GLN A 61 -7.34 30.23 27.98
CA GLN A 61 -8.51 31.11 27.84
C GLN A 61 -8.62 31.78 26.45
N MET A 62 -8.27 31.04 25.39
CA MET A 62 -8.52 31.46 24.01
C MET A 62 -10.00 31.79 23.78
N SER A 63 -10.31 32.49 22.69
CA SER A 63 -11.68 32.88 22.37
C SER A 63 -12.64 31.68 22.34
N LEU A 64 -13.88 31.86 22.79
CA LEU A 64 -14.90 30.80 22.75
C LEU A 64 -15.08 30.26 21.34
N ALA A 65 -15.05 31.13 20.33
CA ALA A 65 -15.16 30.76 18.92
C ALA A 65 -13.99 29.87 18.46
N GLY A 66 -12.74 30.20 18.85
CA GLY A 66 -11.56 29.39 18.58
C GLY A 66 -11.61 28.01 19.25
N ASN A 67 -12.07 27.95 20.50
CA ASN A 67 -12.25 26.69 21.21
C ASN A 67 -13.30 25.79 20.54
N LEU A 68 -14.43 26.36 20.10
CA LEU A 68 -15.48 25.62 19.36
C LEU A 68 -14.96 25.11 18.02
N ALA A 69 -14.20 25.93 17.27
CA ALA A 69 -13.59 25.52 16.02
C ALA A 69 -12.59 24.36 16.22
N SER A 70 -11.79 24.41 17.28
CA SER A 70 -10.83 23.33 17.64
C SER A 70 -11.55 22.03 17.98
N LEU A 71 -12.67 22.10 18.72
CA LEU A 71 -13.51 20.93 19.02
C LEU A 71 -14.14 20.35 17.74
N LEU A 72 -14.61 21.20 16.82
CA LEU A 72 -15.14 20.76 15.54
C LEU A 72 -14.07 20.07 14.70
N GLY A 73 -12.83 20.58 14.72
CA GLY A 73 -11.67 19.96 14.09
C GLY A 73 -11.40 18.57 14.64
N LEU A 74 -11.40 18.42 15.97
CA LEU A 74 -11.23 17.11 16.62
C LEU A 74 -12.35 16.12 16.26
N LEU A 75 -13.60 16.56 16.23
CA LEU A 75 -14.74 15.74 15.79
C LEU A 75 -14.61 15.31 14.32
N THR A 76 -14.13 16.22 13.45
CA THR A 76 -13.88 15.90 12.04
C THR A 76 -12.78 14.84 11.89
N LEU A 77 -11.71 14.93 12.68
CA LEU A 77 -10.65 13.91 12.69
C LEU A 77 -11.16 12.57 13.23
N PHE A 78 -12.03 12.55 14.23
CA PHE A 78 -12.69 11.32 14.68
C PHE A 78 -13.55 10.68 13.59
N LEU A 79 -14.31 11.48 12.85
CA LEU A 79 -15.10 11.01 11.72
C LEU A 79 -14.19 10.45 10.60
N ALA A 80 -13.09 11.14 10.30
CA ALA A 80 -12.09 10.68 9.33
C ALA A 80 -11.44 9.35 9.78
N PHE A 81 -11.11 9.23 11.07
CA PHE A 81 -10.62 7.99 11.65
C PHE A 81 -11.64 6.84 11.49
N TYR A 82 -12.89 7.08 11.83
CA TYR A 82 -13.96 6.11 11.64
C TYR A 82 -14.09 5.67 10.17
N LEU A 83 -14.09 6.63 9.23
CA LEU A 83 -14.18 6.33 7.81
C LEU A 83 -12.96 5.54 7.30
N SER A 84 -11.75 5.93 7.68
CA SER A 84 -10.52 5.31 7.21
C SER A 84 -10.27 3.94 7.84
N VAL A 85 -10.36 3.84 9.17
CA VAL A 85 -9.95 2.64 9.92
C VAL A 85 -11.09 1.61 9.98
N ILE A 86 -12.31 2.04 10.32
CA ILE A 86 -13.43 1.13 10.55
C ILE A 86 -14.16 0.80 9.25
N ARG A 87 -14.48 1.83 8.44
CA ARG A 87 -15.19 1.66 7.17
C ARG A 87 -14.27 1.35 6.01
N LYS A 88 -12.94 1.41 6.19
CA LYS A 88 -11.89 1.20 5.16
C LYS A 88 -12.08 2.10 3.91
N LYS A 89 -12.71 3.27 4.08
CA LYS A 89 -12.96 4.26 3.02
C LYS A 89 -11.86 5.33 3.03
N LYS A 90 -10.64 4.96 2.58
CA LYS A 90 -9.45 5.81 2.54
C LYS A 90 -9.72 7.15 1.84
N GLU A 91 -10.27 7.11 0.63
CA GLU A 91 -10.48 8.33 -0.18
C GLU A 91 -11.45 9.32 0.49
N ALA A 92 -12.57 8.81 1.02
CA ALA A 92 -13.54 9.66 1.70
C ALA A 92 -12.94 10.34 2.95
N ALA A 93 -12.11 9.64 3.69
CA ALA A 93 -11.40 10.21 4.84
C ALA A 93 -10.37 11.26 4.41
N SER A 94 -9.63 11.03 3.31
CA SER A 94 -8.67 11.98 2.75
C SER A 94 -9.35 13.27 2.32
N TYR A 95 -10.43 13.18 1.54
CA TYR A 95 -11.20 14.36 1.11
C TYR A 95 -11.83 15.09 2.31
N LEU A 96 -12.37 14.37 3.29
CA LEU A 96 -12.94 14.98 4.49
C LEU A 96 -11.89 15.84 5.22
N ILE A 97 -10.68 15.33 5.42
CA ILE A 97 -9.62 16.08 6.11
C ILE A 97 -9.18 17.27 5.26
N THR A 98 -8.85 17.07 3.98
CA THR A 98 -8.35 18.15 3.14
C THR A 98 -9.39 19.27 3.00
N ILE A 99 -10.65 18.94 2.76
CA ILE A 99 -11.69 19.97 2.56
C ILE A 99 -12.12 20.57 3.90
N ALA A 100 -12.53 19.74 4.86
CA ALA A 100 -13.11 20.27 6.09
C ALA A 100 -12.05 20.85 7.04
N VAL A 101 -10.89 20.21 7.18
CA VAL A 101 -9.85 20.68 8.11
C VAL A 101 -8.96 21.73 7.45
N ASN A 102 -8.33 21.41 6.30
CA ASN A 102 -7.33 22.29 5.72
C ASN A 102 -7.94 23.49 5.01
N LEU A 103 -9.01 23.31 4.19
CA LEU A 103 -9.58 24.40 3.40
C LEU A 103 -10.63 25.22 4.16
N VAL A 104 -11.24 24.68 5.21
CA VAL A 104 -12.29 25.40 5.95
C VAL A 104 -11.85 25.73 7.37
N LEU A 105 -11.54 24.71 8.18
CA LEU A 105 -11.28 24.94 9.61
C LEU A 105 -9.96 25.66 9.89
N PHE A 106 -8.88 25.34 9.20
CA PHE A 106 -7.60 26.01 9.42
C PHE A 106 -7.65 27.49 9.02
N PRO A 107 -8.18 27.90 7.85
CA PRO A 107 -8.40 29.33 7.54
C PRO A 107 -9.34 30.01 8.54
N LEU A 108 -10.43 29.36 8.94
CA LEU A 108 -11.35 29.90 9.94
C LEU A 108 -10.64 30.13 11.29
N MET A 109 -9.91 29.12 11.77
CA MET A 109 -9.12 29.23 13.02
C MET A 109 -8.04 30.31 12.93
N TYR A 110 -7.43 30.49 11.74
CA TYR A 110 -6.49 31.58 11.50
C TYR A 110 -7.16 32.93 11.72
N MET A 111 -8.37 33.13 11.22
CA MET A 111 -9.13 34.39 11.41
C MET A 111 -9.56 34.60 12.87
N LEU A 112 -9.89 33.52 13.59
CA LEU A 112 -10.46 33.59 14.94
C LEU A 112 -9.39 33.66 16.06
N ASN A 113 -8.14 33.28 15.78
CA ASN A 113 -7.10 33.13 16.81
C ASN A 113 -5.90 34.09 16.62
N GLY A 114 -6.07 35.22 15.96
CA GLY A 114 -5.02 36.25 15.87
C GLY A 114 -4.09 36.13 14.66
N GLY A 115 -4.40 35.28 13.70
CA GLY A 115 -3.70 35.21 12.41
C GLY A 115 -2.21 34.85 12.56
N VAL A 116 -1.33 35.72 12.03
CA VAL A 116 0.14 35.52 12.10
C VAL A 116 0.70 35.66 13.52
N TYR A 117 -0.05 36.25 14.45
CA TYR A 117 0.35 36.38 15.86
C TYR A 117 0.03 35.12 16.69
N SER A 118 -0.38 34.04 16.03
CA SER A 118 -0.68 32.73 16.65
C SER A 118 0.16 31.60 16.05
N GLY A 119 -0.03 30.39 16.53
CA GLY A 119 0.57 29.17 15.94
C GLY A 119 -0.08 28.70 14.63
N MET A 120 -1.15 29.37 14.17
CA MET A 120 -1.91 28.94 13.00
C MET A 120 -1.12 28.88 11.68
N PRO A 121 -0.14 29.79 11.39
CA PRO A 121 0.71 29.63 10.21
C PRO A 121 1.46 28.30 10.14
N LEU A 122 1.88 27.76 11.29
CA LEU A 122 2.54 26.44 11.37
C LEU A 122 1.55 25.30 11.13
N TRP A 123 0.32 25.43 11.63
CA TRP A 123 -0.75 24.46 11.33
C TRP A 123 -1.15 24.46 9.84
N LEU A 124 -1.24 25.63 9.21
CA LEU A 124 -1.44 25.74 7.76
C LEU A 124 -0.30 25.05 6.99
N ALA A 125 0.95 25.30 7.37
CA ALA A 125 2.10 24.64 6.77
C ALA A 125 2.08 23.10 6.98
N PHE A 126 1.65 22.62 8.14
CA PHE A 126 1.44 21.21 8.39
C PHE A 126 0.32 20.62 7.49
N GLY A 127 -0.77 21.35 7.31
CA GLY A 127 -1.88 20.97 6.41
C GLY A 127 -1.43 20.72 4.97
N LEU A 128 -0.47 21.51 4.46
CA LEU A 128 0.10 21.32 3.11
C LEU A 128 0.80 19.97 2.91
N VAL A 129 1.27 19.36 3.98
CA VAL A 129 1.96 18.06 3.91
C VAL A 129 0.97 16.89 3.78
N PHE A 130 -0.26 17.04 4.27
CA PHE A 130 -1.25 15.96 4.34
C PHE A 130 -1.62 15.34 2.98
N PRO A 131 -1.90 16.11 1.89
CA PRO A 131 -2.24 15.54 0.59
C PRO A 131 -1.17 14.59 0.04
N TRP A 132 0.12 14.88 0.27
CA TRP A 132 1.24 14.06 -0.19
C TRP A 132 1.28 12.67 0.44
N PHE A 133 0.78 12.53 1.66
CA PHE A 133 0.71 11.24 2.36
C PHE A 133 -0.60 10.49 2.12
N ALA A 134 -1.69 11.21 1.86
CA ALA A 134 -3.04 10.66 1.89
C ALA A 134 -3.64 10.39 0.51
N MET A 135 -3.16 11.09 -0.54
CA MET A 135 -3.76 11.05 -1.88
C MET A 135 -2.76 10.61 -2.96
N ASP A 136 -3.30 10.13 -4.08
CA ASP A 136 -2.54 9.60 -5.20
C ASP A 136 -2.67 10.43 -6.48
N GLY A 137 -1.60 10.48 -7.28
CA GLY A 137 -1.59 11.04 -8.64
C GLY A 137 -1.95 12.53 -8.69
N ALA A 138 -2.65 12.94 -9.73
CA ALA A 138 -3.02 14.35 -9.96
C ALA A 138 -3.89 14.95 -8.84
N ARG A 139 -4.68 14.14 -8.13
CA ARG A 139 -5.51 14.58 -7.00
C ARG A 139 -4.69 15.19 -5.86
N CYS A 140 -3.52 14.60 -5.57
CA CYS A 140 -2.59 15.13 -4.59
C CYS A 140 -2.14 16.57 -4.96
N CYS A 141 -1.72 16.77 -6.22
CA CYS A 141 -1.26 18.08 -6.69
C CYS A 141 -2.39 19.14 -6.66
N VAL A 142 -3.61 18.75 -7.05
CA VAL A 142 -4.77 19.65 -7.02
C VAL A 142 -5.10 20.06 -5.58
N MET A 143 -5.18 19.11 -4.65
CA MET A 143 -5.49 19.42 -3.26
C MET A 143 -4.38 20.24 -2.58
N PHE A 144 -3.12 19.90 -2.84
CA PHE A 144 -1.99 20.72 -2.38
C PHE A 144 -2.06 22.15 -2.90
N ALA A 145 -2.39 22.36 -4.18
CA ALA A 145 -2.53 23.70 -4.76
C ALA A 145 -3.69 24.48 -4.11
N LEU A 146 -4.82 23.82 -3.83
CA LEU A 146 -5.94 24.44 -3.13
C LEU A 146 -5.58 24.81 -1.69
N ASP A 147 -4.93 23.93 -0.95
CA ASP A 147 -4.45 24.19 0.41
C ASP A 147 -3.44 25.36 0.42
N LEU A 148 -2.54 25.41 -0.56
CA LEU A 148 -1.56 26.50 -0.71
C LEU A 148 -2.25 27.84 -1.01
N ILE A 149 -3.23 27.85 -1.93
CA ILE A 149 -4.02 29.04 -2.23
C ILE A 149 -4.76 29.52 -0.97
N ALA A 150 -5.37 28.62 -0.21
CA ALA A 150 -6.05 28.95 1.04
C ALA A 150 -5.08 29.56 2.07
N ALA A 151 -3.90 28.95 2.24
CA ALA A 151 -2.88 29.46 3.16
C ALA A 151 -2.36 30.85 2.76
N LEU A 152 -2.05 31.06 1.47
CA LEU A 152 -1.66 32.37 0.94
C LEU A 152 -2.81 33.37 1.02
N GLY A 153 -4.05 32.92 0.81
CA GLY A 153 -5.25 33.73 1.00
C GLY A 153 -5.40 34.28 2.42
N CYS A 154 -5.14 33.44 3.42
CA CYS A 154 -5.13 33.86 4.83
C CYS A 154 -4.09 34.95 5.09
N LEU A 155 -2.88 34.83 4.55
CA LEU A 155 -1.85 35.86 4.67
C LEU A 155 -2.24 37.17 3.92
N ALA A 156 -2.84 37.05 2.75
CA ALA A 156 -3.34 38.21 1.99
C ALA A 156 -4.47 38.93 2.74
N VAL A 157 -5.42 38.19 3.33
CA VAL A 157 -6.47 38.78 4.18
C VAL A 157 -5.86 39.53 5.35
N GLN A 158 -4.89 38.96 6.02
CA GLN A 158 -4.20 39.65 7.13
C GLN A 158 -3.49 40.93 6.68
N MET A 159 -2.93 40.95 5.48
CA MET A 159 -2.20 42.11 4.94
C MET A 159 -3.15 43.24 4.48
N PHE A 160 -4.26 42.90 3.82
CA PHE A 160 -5.15 43.88 3.21
C PHE A 160 -6.40 44.20 4.03
N PHE A 161 -6.83 43.28 4.90
CA PHE A 161 -8.05 43.40 5.71
C PHE A 161 -7.80 42.93 7.14
N PRO A 162 -6.86 43.54 7.89
CA PRO A 162 -6.48 43.12 9.24
C PRO A 162 -7.65 43.16 10.24
N GLU A 163 -8.67 43.99 9.97
CA GLU A 163 -9.88 44.08 10.80
C GLU A 163 -10.74 42.83 10.82
N LEU A 164 -10.55 41.93 9.86
CA LEU A 164 -11.23 40.63 9.84
C LEU A 164 -10.61 39.58 10.77
N ILE A 165 -9.42 39.88 11.29
CA ILE A 165 -8.72 38.98 12.22
C ILE A 165 -9.13 39.32 13.63
N LEU A 166 -9.77 38.37 14.30
CA LEU A 166 -10.13 38.49 15.71
C LEU A 166 -8.88 38.32 16.56
N LEU A 167 -8.47 39.37 17.23
CA LEU A 167 -7.40 39.29 18.23
C LEU A 167 -7.96 38.81 19.57
N PRO A 168 -7.31 37.84 20.25
CA PRO A 168 -7.74 37.40 21.57
C PRO A 168 -7.68 38.53 22.59
N GLU A 169 -8.61 38.53 23.54
CA GLU A 169 -8.66 39.49 24.65
C GLU A 169 -7.54 39.12 25.67
N GLY A 170 -6.71 40.10 26.07
CA GLY A 170 -5.68 39.93 27.11
C GLY A 170 -4.27 40.31 26.63
N ASP A 171 -3.24 39.74 27.32
CA ASP A 171 -1.84 39.97 26.94
C ASP A 171 -1.46 39.19 25.68
N LEU A 172 -1.66 39.84 24.52
CA LEU A 172 -1.39 39.29 23.21
C LEU A 172 0.00 38.66 23.08
N THR A 173 1.02 39.28 23.73
CA THR A 173 2.40 38.80 23.62
C THR A 173 2.56 37.44 24.32
N LYS A 174 2.04 37.31 25.54
CA LYS A 174 2.11 36.04 26.29
C LYS A 174 1.31 34.94 25.64
N MET A 175 0.08 35.23 25.16
CA MET A 175 -0.76 34.27 24.46
C MET A 175 -0.11 33.80 23.15
N ALA A 176 0.40 34.72 22.34
CA ALA A 176 1.11 34.40 21.11
C ALA A 176 2.36 33.53 21.35
N VAL A 177 3.16 33.87 22.37
CA VAL A 177 4.36 33.09 22.72
C VAL A 177 3.99 31.65 23.14
N LEU A 178 2.95 31.48 23.97
CA LEU A 178 2.52 30.16 24.44
C LEU A 178 1.95 29.32 23.29
N ASP A 179 1.12 29.90 22.43
CA ASP A 179 0.52 29.20 21.28
C ASP A 179 1.59 28.81 20.25
N VAL A 180 2.47 29.73 19.88
CA VAL A 180 3.59 29.44 18.97
C VAL A 180 4.53 28.38 19.58
N ALA A 181 4.87 28.49 20.86
CA ALA A 181 5.72 27.51 21.53
C ALA A 181 5.09 26.10 21.54
N GLN A 182 3.78 26.03 21.80
CA GLN A 182 3.03 24.76 21.72
C GLN A 182 3.11 24.14 20.32
N VAL A 183 2.84 24.93 19.27
CA VAL A 183 2.82 24.43 17.89
C VAL A 183 4.23 24.08 17.42
N MET A 184 5.26 24.84 17.84
CA MET A 184 6.67 24.51 17.59
C MET A 184 7.11 23.18 18.19
N VAL A 185 6.44 22.69 19.23
CA VAL A 185 6.69 21.36 19.79
C VAL A 185 5.81 20.30 19.10
N THR A 186 4.50 20.57 18.98
CA THR A 186 3.54 19.56 18.50
C THR A 186 3.74 19.21 17.03
N VAL A 187 3.92 20.18 16.13
CA VAL A 187 4.06 19.93 14.68
C VAL A 187 5.32 19.14 14.36
N PRO A 188 6.54 19.48 14.83
CA PRO A 188 7.73 18.66 14.60
C PRO A 188 7.62 17.24 15.18
N VAL A 189 7.00 17.09 16.36
CA VAL A 189 6.76 15.75 16.94
C VAL A 189 5.83 14.94 16.06
N MET A 190 4.74 15.53 15.56
CA MET A 190 3.80 14.87 14.63
C MET A 190 4.50 14.47 13.33
N ILE A 191 5.27 15.36 12.72
CA ILE A 191 6.05 15.06 11.50
C ILE A 191 7.06 13.95 11.79
N GLY A 192 7.83 14.06 12.88
CA GLY A 192 8.85 13.08 13.26
C GLY A 192 8.25 11.68 13.49
N LEU A 193 7.12 11.59 14.18
CA LEU A 193 6.40 10.33 14.36
C LEU A 193 5.89 9.77 13.03
N THR A 194 5.34 10.62 12.18
CA THR A 194 4.84 10.22 10.84
C THR A 194 5.98 9.64 10.01
N VAL A 195 7.10 10.35 9.89
CA VAL A 195 8.29 9.89 9.14
C VAL A 195 8.87 8.60 9.73
N LYS A 196 8.94 8.49 11.05
CA LYS A 196 9.41 7.27 11.73
C LYS A 196 8.53 6.07 11.38
N TYR A 197 7.21 6.21 11.48
CA TYR A 197 6.29 5.13 11.14
C TYR A 197 6.30 4.80 9.66
N GLN A 198 6.39 5.81 8.78
CA GLN A 198 6.57 5.62 7.34
C GLN A 198 7.81 4.77 7.03
N SER A 199 8.94 5.10 7.65
CA SER A 199 10.18 4.32 7.51
C SER A 199 10.00 2.85 7.95
N VAL A 200 9.30 2.62 9.07
CA VAL A 200 9.03 1.25 9.55
C VAL A 200 8.15 0.46 8.57
N VAL A 201 7.08 1.08 8.06
CA VAL A 201 6.18 0.44 7.07
C VAL A 201 6.94 0.14 5.78
N PHE A 202 7.73 1.09 5.27
CA PHE A 202 8.53 0.93 4.06
C PHE A 202 9.56 -0.21 4.19
N LYS A 203 10.33 -0.24 5.30
CA LYS A 203 11.30 -1.32 5.57
C LYS A 203 10.64 -2.71 5.63
N ARG A 204 9.44 -2.81 6.19
CA ARG A 204 8.69 -4.09 6.21
C ARG A 204 8.29 -4.54 4.81
N GLN A 205 7.84 -3.60 3.98
CA GLN A 205 7.48 -3.89 2.59
C GLN A 205 8.68 -4.38 1.79
N GLN A 206 9.80 -3.66 1.91
CA GLN A 206 11.05 -4.04 1.24
C GLN A 206 11.46 -5.47 1.61
N ARG A 207 11.45 -5.81 2.91
CA ARG A 207 11.76 -7.18 3.35
C ARG A 207 10.80 -8.25 2.79
N LYS A 208 9.48 -7.93 2.69
CA LYS A 208 8.52 -8.86 2.08
C LYS A 208 8.83 -9.07 0.59
N MET A 209 9.17 -8.01 -0.13
CA MET A 209 9.56 -8.08 -1.55
C MET A 209 10.82 -8.93 -1.75
N GLU A 210 11.88 -8.69 -0.95
CA GLU A 210 13.12 -9.49 -0.98
C GLU A 210 12.87 -10.97 -0.71
N GLN A 211 11.96 -11.29 0.22
CA GLN A 211 11.58 -12.68 0.50
C GLN A 211 10.81 -13.32 -0.66
N GLN A 212 9.92 -12.59 -1.33
CA GLN A 212 9.18 -13.07 -2.49
C GLN A 212 10.12 -13.31 -3.68
N GLU A 213 11.06 -12.40 -3.92
CA GLU A 213 12.07 -12.53 -4.96
C GLU A 213 12.94 -13.77 -4.75
N LYS A 214 13.42 -14.01 -3.51
CA LYS A 214 14.18 -15.23 -3.19
C LYS A 214 13.39 -16.50 -3.48
N LYS A 215 12.12 -16.57 -3.05
CA LYS A 215 11.24 -17.72 -3.31
C LYS A 215 11.02 -17.94 -4.80
N LEU A 216 10.84 -16.86 -5.57
CA LEU A 216 10.68 -16.93 -7.01
C LEU A 216 11.95 -17.51 -7.68
N LEU A 217 13.13 -16.99 -7.31
CA LEU A 217 14.40 -17.50 -7.82
C LEU A 217 14.65 -18.98 -7.49
N GLU A 218 14.29 -19.42 -6.28
CA GLU A 218 14.37 -20.83 -5.90
C GLU A 218 13.41 -21.70 -6.72
N ALA A 219 12.18 -21.25 -6.93
CA ALA A 219 11.20 -21.95 -7.75
C ALA A 219 11.66 -22.06 -9.22
N MET A 220 12.19 -20.97 -9.78
CA MET A 220 12.76 -20.99 -11.14
C MET A 220 13.92 -22.00 -11.25
N ARG A 221 14.90 -21.95 -10.34
CA ARG A 221 16.02 -22.90 -10.34
C ARG A 221 15.57 -24.37 -10.23
N THR A 222 14.51 -24.62 -9.46
CA THR A 222 13.95 -25.98 -9.32
C THR A 222 13.27 -26.43 -10.62
N ALA A 223 12.53 -25.53 -11.26
CA ALA A 223 11.90 -25.78 -12.56
C ALA A 223 12.95 -26.04 -13.67
N ASP A 224 14.02 -25.24 -13.73
CA ASP A 224 15.11 -25.39 -14.67
C ASP A 224 15.79 -26.74 -14.51
N ARG A 225 16.15 -27.13 -13.29
CA ARG A 225 16.75 -28.45 -13.01
C ARG A 225 15.85 -29.60 -13.41
N ALA A 226 14.54 -29.48 -13.15
CA ALA A 226 13.57 -30.51 -13.56
C ALA A 226 13.47 -30.63 -15.08
N ASN A 227 13.54 -29.49 -15.77
CA ASN A 227 13.51 -29.46 -17.23
C ASN A 227 14.80 -30.04 -17.86
N GLU A 228 15.98 -29.69 -17.32
CA GLU A 228 17.25 -30.27 -17.72
C GLU A 228 17.27 -31.80 -17.51
N ALA A 229 16.81 -32.26 -16.35
CA ALA A 229 16.70 -33.69 -16.05
C ALA A 229 15.76 -34.42 -17.02
N LYS A 230 14.58 -33.81 -17.34
CA LYS A 230 13.64 -34.33 -18.32
C LYS A 230 14.27 -34.45 -19.70
N THR A 231 14.97 -33.43 -20.16
CA THR A 231 15.62 -33.40 -21.47
C THR A 231 16.73 -34.47 -21.55
N SER A 232 17.58 -34.55 -20.54
CA SER A 232 18.64 -35.57 -20.45
C SER A 232 18.07 -36.98 -20.43
N PHE A 233 17.01 -37.23 -19.65
CA PHE A 233 16.31 -38.52 -19.59
C PHE A 233 15.77 -38.94 -20.96
N LEU A 234 15.09 -38.05 -21.66
CA LEU A 234 14.52 -38.36 -22.97
C LEU A 234 15.62 -38.63 -24.02
N ALA A 235 16.74 -37.86 -23.97
CA ALA A 235 17.88 -38.11 -24.86
C ALA A 235 18.51 -39.52 -24.62
N SER A 236 18.70 -39.91 -23.34
CA SER A 236 19.22 -41.25 -23.00
C SER A 236 18.26 -42.36 -23.43
N MET A 237 16.98 -42.20 -23.12
CA MET A 237 15.94 -43.17 -23.51
C MET A 237 15.86 -43.35 -25.02
N SER A 238 15.98 -42.28 -25.81
CA SER A 238 16.01 -42.40 -27.26
C SER A 238 17.16 -43.29 -27.75
N HIS A 239 18.34 -43.11 -27.17
CA HIS A 239 19.51 -43.93 -27.52
C HIS A 239 19.30 -45.40 -27.14
N GLU A 240 18.79 -45.66 -25.93
CA GLU A 240 18.51 -47.00 -25.43
C GLU A 240 17.41 -47.74 -26.20
N ILE A 241 16.41 -47.00 -26.75
CA ILE A 241 15.37 -47.60 -27.57
C ILE A 241 15.82 -47.76 -29.02
N ARG A 242 16.59 -46.86 -29.59
CA ARG A 242 17.06 -46.91 -30.96
C ARG A 242 17.95 -48.12 -31.21
N THR A 243 18.81 -48.50 -30.26
CA THR A 243 19.77 -49.61 -30.42
C THR A 243 19.09 -50.96 -30.65
N PRO A 244 18.13 -51.43 -29.81
CA PRO A 244 17.44 -52.69 -30.05
C PRO A 244 16.54 -52.65 -31.29
N ILE A 245 15.91 -51.49 -31.61
CA ILE A 245 15.09 -51.38 -32.81
C ILE A 245 15.95 -51.50 -34.07
N ASN A 246 17.11 -50.88 -34.13
CA ASN A 246 18.04 -51.01 -35.25
C ASN A 246 18.56 -52.45 -35.38
N ALA A 247 18.76 -53.18 -34.28
CA ALA A 247 19.13 -54.58 -34.32
C ALA A 247 17.99 -55.48 -34.89
N VAL A 248 16.74 -55.20 -34.51
CA VAL A 248 15.57 -55.90 -35.06
C VAL A 248 15.43 -55.60 -36.56
N LEU A 249 15.53 -54.34 -36.97
CA LEU A 249 15.48 -53.94 -38.38
C LEU A 249 16.61 -54.56 -39.22
N GLY A 250 17.82 -54.64 -38.66
CA GLY A 250 18.97 -55.31 -39.33
C GLY A 250 18.75 -56.81 -39.53
N MET A 251 18.18 -57.53 -38.54
CA MET A 251 17.79 -58.92 -38.70
C MET A 251 16.65 -59.13 -39.72
N ASP A 252 15.70 -58.21 -39.67
CA ASP A 252 14.55 -58.23 -40.60
C ASP A 252 15.02 -57.99 -42.06
N GLU A 253 15.98 -57.13 -42.27
CA GLU A 253 16.59 -56.89 -43.57
C GLU A 253 17.30 -58.14 -44.11
N MET A 254 17.95 -58.94 -43.23
CA MET A 254 18.52 -60.25 -43.60
C MET A 254 17.43 -61.23 -44.02
N ILE A 255 16.32 -61.30 -43.31
CA ILE A 255 15.16 -62.16 -43.65
C ILE A 255 14.59 -61.78 -45.01
N LEU A 256 14.41 -60.47 -45.30
CA LEU A 256 13.94 -59.99 -46.57
C LEU A 256 14.87 -60.33 -47.74
N ARG A 257 16.22 -60.47 -47.46
CA ARG A 257 17.21 -60.80 -48.47
C ARG A 257 17.35 -62.27 -48.72
N GLU A 258 17.17 -63.12 -47.71
CA GLU A 258 17.51 -64.56 -47.75
C GLU A 258 16.27 -65.43 -47.95
N SER A 259 15.08 -64.97 -47.60
CA SER A 259 13.84 -65.76 -47.71
C SER A 259 13.25 -65.68 -49.14
N SER A 260 12.68 -66.79 -49.62
CA SER A 260 11.91 -66.87 -50.86
C SER A 260 10.46 -67.20 -50.60
N ASP A 261 10.02 -67.30 -49.35
CA ASP A 261 8.64 -67.55 -48.94
C ASP A 261 7.84 -66.26 -48.88
N GLU A 262 6.78 -66.16 -49.68
CA GLU A 262 5.96 -64.94 -49.77
C GLU A 262 5.32 -64.56 -48.45
N SER A 263 4.94 -65.50 -47.61
CA SER A 263 4.35 -65.22 -46.29
C SER A 263 5.40 -64.63 -45.33
N ILE A 264 6.63 -65.16 -45.31
CA ILE A 264 7.73 -64.66 -44.52
C ILE A 264 8.14 -63.26 -44.95
N LEU A 265 8.23 -63.03 -46.27
CA LEU A 265 8.50 -61.70 -46.84
C LEU A 265 7.44 -60.67 -46.45
N SER A 266 6.16 -61.07 -46.46
CA SER A 266 5.07 -60.18 -46.02
C SER A 266 5.16 -59.82 -44.52
N TYR A 267 5.51 -60.79 -43.65
CA TYR A 267 5.68 -60.52 -42.25
C TYR A 267 6.90 -59.62 -42.00
N ALA A 268 8.01 -59.87 -42.65
CA ALA A 268 9.22 -59.02 -42.55
C ALA A 268 8.96 -57.61 -43.03
N ALA A 269 8.28 -57.37 -44.13
CA ALA A 269 7.91 -56.03 -44.59
C ALA A 269 7.03 -55.27 -43.56
N ASN A 270 6.15 -55.98 -42.88
CA ASN A 270 5.33 -55.40 -41.81
C ASN A 270 6.18 -55.02 -40.57
N ILE A 271 7.14 -55.84 -40.18
CA ILE A 271 8.09 -55.57 -39.06
C ILE A 271 8.94 -54.37 -39.41
N GLN A 272 9.46 -54.27 -40.65
CA GLN A 272 10.26 -53.17 -41.12
C GLN A 272 9.46 -51.85 -41.07
N SER A 273 8.24 -51.86 -41.58
CA SER A 273 7.35 -50.69 -41.54
C SER A 273 7.04 -50.22 -40.11
N ALA A 274 6.75 -51.16 -39.22
CA ALA A 274 6.46 -50.86 -37.83
C ALA A 274 7.70 -50.31 -37.10
N GLY A 275 8.89 -50.87 -37.33
CA GLY A 275 10.16 -50.41 -36.78
C GLY A 275 10.52 -49.02 -37.19
N HIS A 276 10.37 -48.67 -38.47
CA HIS A 276 10.60 -47.31 -38.97
C HIS A 276 9.60 -46.32 -38.37
N SER A 277 8.32 -46.71 -38.30
CA SER A 277 7.29 -45.84 -37.66
C SER A 277 7.60 -45.57 -36.20
N LEU A 278 8.08 -46.57 -35.45
CA LEU A 278 8.45 -46.38 -34.05
C LEU A 278 9.66 -45.42 -33.88
N LEU A 279 10.67 -45.55 -34.76
CA LEU A 279 11.82 -44.62 -34.75
C LEU A 279 11.40 -43.17 -35.05
N SER A 280 10.44 -43.01 -35.98
CA SER A 280 9.89 -41.66 -36.27
C SER A 280 9.20 -41.05 -35.05
N VAL A 281 8.35 -41.82 -34.36
CA VAL A 281 7.64 -41.34 -33.16
C VAL A 281 8.65 -40.93 -32.06
N ILE A 282 9.71 -41.72 -31.86
CA ILE A 282 10.74 -41.39 -30.86
C ILE A 282 11.47 -40.11 -31.20
N ASN A 283 11.81 -39.89 -32.49
CA ASN A 283 12.46 -38.65 -32.94
C ASN A 283 11.51 -37.45 -32.76
N ASP A 284 10.23 -37.60 -33.08
CA ASP A 284 9.24 -36.52 -32.90
C ASP A 284 9.08 -36.12 -31.43
N ILE A 285 9.09 -37.10 -30.48
CA ILE A 285 9.07 -36.83 -29.04
C ILE A 285 10.31 -36.07 -28.57
N LEU A 286 11.50 -36.43 -29.10
CA LEU A 286 12.74 -35.73 -28.77
C LEU A 286 12.75 -34.28 -29.28
N ASP A 287 12.29 -34.07 -30.52
CA ASP A 287 12.28 -32.75 -31.10
C ASP A 287 11.26 -31.85 -30.43
N LEU A 288 10.09 -32.39 -30.05
CA LEU A 288 9.12 -31.68 -29.22
C LEU A 288 9.70 -31.30 -27.85
N SER A 289 10.45 -32.20 -27.22
CA SER A 289 11.11 -31.94 -25.94
C SER A 289 12.17 -30.83 -26.02
N LYS A 290 12.93 -30.76 -27.12
CA LYS A 290 13.90 -29.67 -27.37
C LYS A 290 13.25 -28.31 -27.59
N LEU A 291 12.08 -28.29 -28.22
CA LEU A 291 11.32 -27.06 -28.46
C LEU A 291 10.67 -26.49 -27.17
N GLN A 292 10.46 -27.35 -26.17
CA GLN A 292 9.88 -26.95 -24.88
C GLN A 292 10.93 -26.61 -23.81
N ALA A 293 12.21 -26.86 -24.06
CA ALA A 293 13.33 -26.53 -23.18
C ALA A 293 13.90 -25.14 -23.47
#